data_7335896f23304b4e4e3d4dd127a7724b
#
_entry.id   7335896f23304b4e4e3d4dd127a7724b
#
_cell.length_a   1.000
_cell.length_b   1.000
_cell.length_c   1.000
_cell.angle_alpha   90.00
_cell.angle_beta   90.00
_cell.angle_gamma   90.00
#
_symmetry.space_group_name_H-M   'P 1'
#
loop_
_entity.id
_entity.type
_entity.pdbx_description
1 polymer ?
#
loop_
_entity_poly.entity_id
_entity_poly.type
_entity_poly.pdbx_seq_one_letter_code
_entity_poly.pdbx_strand_id
1 'polypeptide(L)'
;MATSLNAAAEAFREAIRETVKRYALWYLIEGVLLVVVGLLAIIYPVITSAAVVVLLGWLLIISGVLQGLSLIGTRHVPHFWLQLISVILAVLVGLLFLRDPAQGMPTIALLLIVFFMMEGISKVIFALTIRPFPNWGWVLASGLVGILLALILWANLPVTAVWLIGFCSASI
;
A
#
# COMPACT_ATOMS: atom_id res chain seq x y z
N MET A 1 -2.81 40.72 15.11
CA MET A 1 -2.86 39.24 15.11
C MET A 1 -3.24 38.66 13.76
N ALA A 2 -4.20 39.20 13.01
CA ALA A 2 -4.57 38.73 11.67
C ALA A 2 -3.45 38.93 10.61
N THR A 3 -2.69 40.01 10.67
CA THR A 3 -1.57 40.32 9.77
C THR A 3 -0.40 39.35 9.91
N SER A 4 -0.13 38.83 11.10
CA SER A 4 0.93 37.83 11.34
C SER A 4 0.57 36.43 10.82
N LEU A 5 -0.70 36.05 10.88
CA LEU A 5 -1.20 34.80 10.31
C LEU A 5 -1.18 34.80 8.78
N ASN A 6 -1.52 35.93 8.16
CA ASN A 6 -1.44 36.06 6.70
C ASN A 6 -0.02 36.05 6.20
N ALA A 7 0.91 36.73 6.87
CA ALA A 7 2.32 36.70 6.54
C ALA A 7 2.94 35.29 6.68
N ALA A 8 2.55 34.55 7.73
CA ALA A 8 2.98 33.17 7.90
C ALA A 8 2.41 32.25 6.80
N ALA A 9 1.16 32.43 6.40
CA ALA A 9 0.53 31.68 5.33
C ALA A 9 1.16 31.99 3.96
N GLU A 10 1.55 33.23 3.70
CA GLU A 10 2.27 33.63 2.47
C GLU A 10 3.68 33.05 2.44
N ALA A 11 4.44 33.14 3.52
CA ALA A 11 5.77 32.55 3.63
C ALA A 11 5.73 31.02 3.43
N PHE A 12 4.72 30.35 3.99
CA PHE A 12 4.52 28.91 3.82
C PHE A 12 4.19 28.54 2.37
N ARG A 13 3.30 29.31 1.72
CA ARG A 13 2.98 29.14 0.29
C ARG A 13 4.18 29.34 -0.61
N GLU A 14 5.00 30.35 -0.31
CA GLU A 14 6.19 30.67 -1.08
C GLU A 14 7.26 29.60 -0.94
N ALA A 15 7.50 29.08 0.26
CA ALA A 15 8.39 27.95 0.52
C ALA A 15 7.95 26.66 -0.19
N ILE A 16 6.65 26.35 -0.18
CA ILE A 16 6.09 25.20 -0.94
C ILE A 16 6.27 25.42 -2.44
N ARG A 17 5.97 26.61 -2.94
CA ARG A 17 6.08 26.93 -4.37
C ARG A 17 7.54 26.83 -4.88
N GLU A 18 8.48 27.25 -4.08
CA GLU A 18 9.91 27.19 -4.42
C GLU A 18 10.39 25.72 -4.42
N THR A 19 10.00 24.95 -3.44
CA THR A 19 10.29 23.51 -3.35
C THR A 19 9.68 22.74 -4.53
N VAL A 20 8.42 22.99 -4.84
CA VAL A 20 7.74 22.36 -5.97
C VAL A 20 8.38 22.74 -7.30
N LYS A 21 8.73 23.99 -7.52
CA LYS A 21 9.43 24.42 -8.75
C LYS A 21 10.80 23.75 -8.90
N ARG A 22 11.56 23.62 -7.82
CA ARG A 22 12.90 23.01 -7.82
C ARG A 22 12.85 21.51 -8.15
N TYR A 23 11.80 20.81 -7.71
CA TYR A 23 11.65 19.39 -7.91
C TYR A 23 10.55 19.02 -8.91
N ALA A 24 9.95 20.01 -9.59
CA ALA A 24 8.84 19.79 -10.53
C ALA A 24 9.19 18.77 -11.62
N LEU A 25 10.41 18.78 -12.10
CA LEU A 25 10.88 17.87 -13.13
C LEU A 25 10.97 16.42 -12.62
N TRP A 26 11.41 16.24 -11.37
CA TRP A 26 11.43 14.92 -10.72
C TRP A 26 10.03 14.37 -10.50
N TYR A 27 9.09 15.18 -10.02
CA TYR A 27 7.69 14.78 -9.85
C TYR A 27 7.01 14.47 -11.18
N LEU A 28 7.37 15.19 -12.24
CA LEU A 28 6.85 14.94 -13.57
C LEU A 28 7.37 13.61 -14.12
N ILE A 29 8.66 13.33 -13.98
CA ILE A 29 9.26 12.04 -14.38
C ILE A 29 8.61 10.90 -13.59
N GLU A 30 8.46 11.04 -12.28
CA GLU A 30 7.80 10.06 -11.41
C GLU A 30 6.36 9.80 -11.85
N GLY A 31 5.59 10.87 -12.11
CA GLY A 31 4.21 10.77 -12.59
C GLY A 31 4.08 10.06 -13.93
N VAL A 32 4.95 10.42 -14.90
CA VAL A 32 4.99 9.75 -16.21
C VAL A 32 5.35 8.27 -16.06
N LEU A 33 6.33 7.95 -15.22
CA LEU A 33 6.76 6.58 -14.97
C LEU A 33 5.64 5.76 -14.33
N LEU A 34 4.91 6.32 -13.37
CA LEU A 34 3.74 5.68 -12.76
C LEU A 34 2.62 5.42 -13.77
N VAL A 35 2.36 6.36 -14.69
CA VAL A 35 1.37 6.18 -15.76
C VAL A 35 1.78 5.04 -16.69
N VAL A 36 3.05 4.99 -17.10
CA VAL A 36 3.57 3.92 -17.98
C VAL A 36 3.47 2.56 -17.28
N VAL A 37 3.90 2.46 -16.01
CA VAL A 37 3.79 1.23 -15.23
C VAL A 37 2.33 0.82 -15.04
N GLY A 38 1.43 1.77 -14.79
CA GLY A 38 -0.01 1.51 -14.68
C GLY A 38 -0.62 0.97 -15.98
N LEU A 39 -0.23 1.52 -17.13
CA LEU A 39 -0.66 1.01 -18.43
C LEU A 39 -0.15 -0.42 -18.71
N LEU A 40 1.12 -0.68 -18.41
CA LEU A 40 1.70 -2.02 -18.53
C LEU A 40 1.00 -3.03 -17.61
N ALA A 41 0.62 -2.60 -16.41
CA ALA A 41 -0.12 -3.44 -15.47
C ALA A 41 -1.50 -3.85 -16.00
N ILE A 42 -2.17 -2.97 -16.75
CA ILE A 42 -3.46 -3.27 -17.37
C ILE A 42 -3.29 -4.25 -18.54
N ILE A 43 -2.20 -4.11 -19.32
CA ILE A 43 -1.94 -4.96 -20.50
C ILE A 43 -1.48 -6.36 -20.08
N TYR A 44 -0.65 -6.46 -19.02
CA TYR A 44 -0.05 -7.72 -18.57
C TYR A 44 -0.36 -8.00 -17.08
N PRO A 45 -1.64 -8.21 -16.69
CA PRO A 45 -2.02 -8.27 -15.28
C PRO A 45 -1.35 -9.43 -14.51
N VAL A 46 -1.16 -10.60 -15.14
CA VAL A 46 -0.55 -11.76 -14.49
C VAL A 46 0.93 -11.52 -14.19
N ILE A 47 1.67 -11.00 -15.17
CA ILE A 47 3.11 -10.70 -15.00
C ILE A 47 3.31 -9.62 -13.95
N THR A 48 2.48 -8.57 -13.98
CA THR A 48 2.57 -7.48 -13.02
C THR A 48 2.22 -7.94 -11.62
N SER A 49 1.19 -8.78 -11.46
CA SER A 49 0.84 -9.35 -10.16
C SER A 49 1.98 -10.20 -9.59
N ALA A 50 2.60 -11.05 -10.42
CA ALA A 50 3.76 -11.83 -10.00
C ALA A 50 4.95 -10.94 -9.61
N ALA A 51 5.23 -9.89 -10.39
CA ALA A 51 6.29 -8.94 -10.08
C ALA A 51 6.06 -8.22 -8.75
N VAL A 52 4.81 -7.81 -8.46
CA VAL A 52 4.44 -7.20 -7.17
C VAL A 52 4.65 -8.18 -6.02
N VAL A 53 4.26 -9.46 -6.17
CA VAL A 53 4.50 -10.49 -5.15
C VAL A 53 5.98 -10.65 -4.85
N VAL A 54 6.80 -10.78 -5.89
CA VAL A 54 8.27 -10.91 -5.76
C VAL A 54 8.87 -9.67 -5.10
N LEU A 55 8.45 -8.48 -5.50
CA LEU A 55 8.92 -7.23 -4.92
C LEU A 55 8.56 -7.14 -3.42
N LEU A 56 7.33 -7.47 -3.06
CA LEU A 56 6.90 -7.52 -1.66
C LEU A 56 7.65 -8.59 -0.87
N GLY A 57 7.93 -9.75 -1.47
CA GLY A 57 8.75 -10.80 -0.86
C GLY A 57 10.15 -10.28 -0.49
N TRP A 58 10.81 -9.58 -1.40
CA TRP A 58 12.11 -8.95 -1.14
C TRP A 58 12.02 -7.86 -0.07
N LEU A 59 11.01 -6.99 -0.13
CA LEU A 59 10.82 -5.95 0.88
C LEU A 59 10.58 -6.53 2.27
N LEU A 60 9.81 -7.62 2.38
CA LEU A 60 9.57 -8.31 3.65
C LEU A 60 10.85 -8.91 4.22
N ILE A 61 11.69 -9.54 3.37
CA ILE A 61 12.98 -10.10 3.82
C ILE A 61 13.90 -8.99 4.29
N ILE A 62 14.08 -7.93 3.49
CA ILE A 62 14.94 -6.80 3.85
C ILE A 62 14.46 -6.14 5.14
N SER A 63 13.16 -5.87 5.24
CA SER A 63 12.55 -5.29 6.43
C SER A 63 12.73 -6.19 7.66
N GLY A 64 12.49 -7.50 7.50
CA GLY A 64 12.68 -8.48 8.58
C GLY A 64 14.13 -8.55 9.05
N VAL A 65 15.10 -8.56 8.12
CA VAL A 65 16.52 -8.56 8.46
C VAL A 65 16.93 -7.27 9.18
N LEU A 66 16.51 -6.10 8.67
CA LEU A 66 16.79 -4.82 9.33
C LEU A 66 16.18 -4.73 10.73
N GLN A 67 14.94 -5.19 10.90
CA GLN A 67 14.30 -5.27 12.21
C GLN A 67 15.05 -6.24 13.15
N GLY A 68 15.48 -7.40 12.62
CA GLY A 68 16.28 -8.37 13.38
C GLY A 68 17.62 -7.80 13.86
N LEU A 69 18.31 -7.06 12.98
CA LEU A 69 19.57 -6.37 13.33
C LEU A 69 19.34 -5.29 14.39
N SER A 70 18.26 -4.52 14.28
CA SER A 70 17.88 -3.52 15.29
C SER A 70 17.59 -4.15 16.64
N LEU A 71 17.03 -5.36 16.65
CA LEU A 71 16.69 -6.08 17.87
C LEU A 71 17.92 -6.58 18.65
N ILE A 72 19.01 -6.90 17.95
CA ILE A 72 20.27 -7.34 18.58
C ILE A 72 20.88 -6.22 19.44
N GLY A 73 20.71 -4.95 19.02
CA GLY A 73 21.21 -3.78 19.75
C GLY A 73 20.39 -3.37 20.97
N THR A 74 19.14 -3.85 21.10
CA THR A 74 18.18 -3.33 22.08
C THR A 74 17.51 -4.45 22.89
N ARG A 75 18.28 -5.19 23.67
CA ARG A 75 17.78 -6.33 24.49
C ARG A 75 16.79 -5.95 25.61
N HIS A 76 16.58 -4.66 25.88
CA HIS A 76 15.75 -4.16 26.98
C HIS A 76 14.41 -3.56 26.54
N VAL A 77 13.96 -3.83 25.29
CA VAL A 77 12.68 -3.29 24.81
C VAL A 77 11.51 -4.13 25.36
N PRO A 78 10.48 -3.49 25.95
CA PRO A 78 9.26 -4.20 26.29
C PRO A 78 8.67 -4.82 25.00
N HIS A 79 8.22 -6.07 25.07
CA HIS A 79 7.68 -6.84 23.95
C HIS A 79 8.73 -7.45 22.97
N PHE A 80 9.96 -7.69 23.40
CA PHE A 80 11.01 -8.35 22.62
C PHE A 80 10.51 -9.62 21.89
N TRP A 81 9.75 -10.47 22.57
CA TRP A 81 9.21 -11.70 21.99
C TRP A 81 8.25 -11.47 20.84
N LEU A 82 7.40 -10.44 20.91
CA LEU A 82 6.48 -10.09 19.84
C LEU A 82 7.24 -9.57 18.60
N GLN A 83 8.28 -8.77 18.83
CA GLN A 83 9.14 -8.28 17.75
C GLN A 83 9.92 -9.41 17.08
N LEU A 84 10.45 -10.36 17.87
CA LEU A 84 11.16 -11.53 17.35
C LEU A 84 10.25 -12.40 16.48
N ILE A 85 9.02 -12.66 16.95
CA ILE A 85 8.01 -13.39 16.17
C ILE A 85 7.69 -12.65 14.87
N SER A 86 7.51 -11.33 14.92
CA SER A 86 7.26 -10.50 13.74
C SER A 86 8.38 -10.58 12.72
N VAL A 87 9.64 -10.53 13.15
CA VAL A 87 10.83 -10.67 12.27
C VAL A 87 10.85 -12.03 11.61
N ILE A 88 10.68 -13.10 12.36
CA ILE A 88 10.66 -14.47 11.83
C ILE A 88 9.50 -14.61 10.83
N LEU A 89 8.31 -14.13 11.17
CA LEU A 89 7.14 -14.18 10.30
C LEU A 89 7.36 -13.41 9.00
N ALA A 90 7.93 -12.19 9.07
CA ALA A 90 8.22 -11.38 7.89
C ALA A 90 9.19 -12.07 6.93
N VAL A 91 10.26 -12.67 7.48
CA VAL A 91 11.25 -13.40 6.66
C VAL A 91 10.63 -14.67 6.06
N LEU A 92 9.87 -15.44 6.84
CA LEU A 92 9.20 -16.66 6.34
C LEU A 92 8.19 -16.34 5.23
N VAL A 93 7.33 -15.36 5.44
CA VAL A 93 6.35 -14.93 4.41
C VAL A 93 7.06 -14.40 3.17
N GLY A 94 8.12 -13.61 3.34
CA GLY A 94 8.93 -13.12 2.24
C GLY A 94 9.56 -14.25 1.42
N LEU A 95 10.10 -15.28 2.06
CA LEU A 95 10.65 -16.48 1.40
C LEU A 95 9.56 -17.28 0.67
N LEU A 96 8.38 -17.43 1.27
CA LEU A 96 7.24 -18.10 0.63
C LEU A 96 6.82 -17.37 -0.66
N PHE A 97 6.76 -16.04 -0.63
CA PHE A 97 6.41 -15.22 -1.79
C PHE A 97 7.46 -15.35 -2.92
N LEU A 98 8.73 -15.46 -2.57
CA LEU A 98 9.80 -15.66 -3.55
C LEU A 98 9.82 -17.09 -4.13
N ARG A 99 9.46 -18.08 -3.31
CA ARG A 99 9.44 -19.49 -3.73
C ARG A 99 8.30 -19.77 -4.70
N ASP A 100 7.12 -19.24 -4.45
CA ASP A 100 5.94 -19.45 -5.28
C ASP A 100 5.09 -18.17 -5.36
N PRO A 101 5.40 -17.27 -6.30
CA PRO A 101 4.63 -16.04 -6.50
C PRO A 101 3.16 -16.29 -6.83
N ALA A 102 2.82 -17.43 -7.45
CA ALA A 102 1.44 -17.75 -7.82
C ALA A 102 0.56 -17.95 -6.58
N GLN A 103 1.07 -18.60 -5.54
CA GLN A 103 0.37 -18.75 -4.26
C GLN A 103 0.35 -17.45 -3.44
N GLY A 104 1.29 -16.55 -3.68
CA GLY A 104 1.33 -15.22 -3.07
C GLY A 104 0.23 -14.27 -3.57
N MET A 105 -0.21 -14.42 -4.83
CA MET A 105 -1.21 -13.53 -5.44
C MET A 105 -2.54 -13.47 -4.67
N PRO A 106 -3.22 -14.58 -4.34
CA PRO A 106 -4.47 -14.54 -3.58
C PRO A 106 -4.26 -14.00 -2.16
N THR A 107 -3.12 -14.24 -1.55
CA THR A 107 -2.78 -13.69 -0.22
C THR A 107 -2.70 -12.17 -0.27
N ILE A 108 -2.03 -11.62 -1.28
CA ILE A 108 -1.95 -10.16 -1.47
C ILE A 108 -3.33 -9.59 -1.81
N ALA A 109 -4.12 -10.27 -2.64
CA ALA A 109 -5.48 -9.83 -2.96
C ALA A 109 -6.35 -9.73 -1.70
N LEU A 110 -6.31 -10.73 -0.81
CA LEU A 110 -7.01 -10.69 0.48
C LEU A 110 -6.53 -9.53 1.36
N LEU A 111 -5.22 -9.31 1.42
CA LEU A 111 -4.63 -8.21 2.20
C LEU A 111 -5.07 -6.85 1.66
N LEU A 112 -5.11 -6.67 0.33
CA LEU A 112 -5.62 -5.47 -0.31
C LEU A 112 -7.10 -5.22 -0.03
N ILE A 113 -7.92 -6.29 -0.05
CA ILE A 113 -9.35 -6.17 0.28
C ILE A 113 -9.52 -5.66 1.70
N VAL A 114 -8.83 -6.25 2.67
CA VAL A 114 -8.89 -5.82 4.07
C VAL A 114 -8.39 -4.38 4.20
N PHE A 115 -7.30 -4.05 3.53
CA PHE A 115 -6.71 -2.70 3.55
C PHE A 115 -7.67 -1.66 2.98
N PHE A 116 -8.23 -1.87 1.78
CA PHE A 116 -9.18 -0.93 1.17
C PHE A 116 -10.48 -0.83 1.96
N MET A 117 -10.93 -1.93 2.57
CA MET A 117 -12.11 -1.90 3.44
C MET A 117 -11.86 -1.01 4.66
N MET A 118 -10.75 -1.22 5.38
CA MET A 118 -10.39 -0.42 6.55
C MET A 118 -10.13 1.05 6.19
N GLU A 119 -9.40 1.31 5.12
CA GLU A 119 -9.11 2.65 4.63
C GLU A 119 -10.38 3.37 4.21
N GLY A 120 -11.26 2.69 3.46
CA GLY A 120 -12.53 3.25 3.00
C GLY A 120 -13.45 3.60 4.16
N ILE A 121 -13.63 2.70 5.13
CA ILE A 121 -14.41 2.95 6.35
C ILE A 121 -13.82 4.12 7.14
N SER A 122 -12.51 4.15 7.33
CA SER A 122 -11.83 5.23 8.06
C SER A 122 -12.04 6.58 7.38
N LYS A 123 -11.95 6.65 6.05
CA LYS A 123 -12.20 7.87 5.27
C LYS A 123 -13.66 8.32 5.36
N VAL A 124 -14.63 7.41 5.34
CA VAL A 124 -16.05 7.72 5.50
C VAL A 124 -16.31 8.32 6.89
N ILE A 125 -15.80 7.67 7.95
CA ILE A 125 -15.94 8.17 9.33
C ILE A 125 -15.30 9.54 9.45
N PHE A 126 -14.09 9.71 8.94
CA PHE A 126 -13.38 10.99 8.96
C PHE A 126 -14.13 12.07 8.21
N ALA A 127 -14.65 11.80 7.01
CA ALA A 127 -15.41 12.74 6.20
C ALA A 127 -16.68 13.21 6.94
N LEU A 128 -17.38 12.32 7.64
CA LEU A 128 -18.56 12.66 8.43
C LEU A 128 -18.19 13.49 9.68
N THR A 129 -17.03 13.24 10.27
CA THR A 129 -16.55 13.96 11.46
C THR A 129 -16.14 15.39 11.14
N ILE A 130 -15.54 15.64 9.97
CA ILE A 130 -15.09 16.98 9.55
C ILE A 130 -16.23 17.84 8.94
N ARG A 131 -17.44 17.34 8.84
CA ARG A 131 -18.59 18.14 8.38
C ARG A 131 -18.86 19.31 9.35
N PRO A 132 -18.99 20.58 8.89
CA PRO A 132 -19.26 21.10 7.53
C PRO A 132 -18.05 21.72 6.79
N PHE A 133 -16.79 21.28 7.02
CA PHE A 133 -15.61 21.87 6.37
C PHE A 133 -15.70 21.77 4.83
N PRO A 134 -15.10 22.72 4.09
CA PRO A 134 -15.02 22.61 2.63
C PRO A 134 -14.23 21.34 2.22
N ASN A 135 -14.70 20.68 1.15
CA ASN A 135 -14.11 19.46 0.56
C ASN A 135 -14.35 18.12 1.30
N TRP A 136 -15.18 18.07 2.36
CA TRP A 136 -15.54 16.80 3.01
C TRP A 136 -16.13 15.78 2.03
N GLY A 137 -16.85 16.26 0.99
CA GLY A 137 -17.46 15.42 -0.04
C GLY A 137 -16.46 14.64 -0.87
N TRP A 138 -15.27 15.20 -1.16
CA TRP A 138 -14.19 14.49 -1.87
C TRP A 138 -13.59 13.36 -1.04
N VAL A 139 -13.44 13.58 0.26
CA VAL A 139 -12.97 12.55 1.20
C VAL A 139 -13.99 11.41 1.29
N LEU A 140 -15.28 11.76 1.38
CA LEU A 140 -16.38 10.79 1.40
C LEU A 140 -16.39 9.95 0.10
N ALA A 141 -16.33 10.60 -1.07
CA ALA A 141 -16.30 9.93 -2.36
C ALA A 141 -15.11 8.97 -2.47
N SER A 142 -13.93 9.41 -2.07
CA SER A 142 -12.72 8.57 -2.03
C SER A 142 -12.88 7.35 -1.12
N GLY A 143 -13.50 7.49 0.07
CA GLY A 143 -13.80 6.38 0.97
C GLY A 143 -14.79 5.38 0.38
N LEU A 144 -15.85 5.87 -0.27
CA LEU A 144 -16.84 5.03 -0.96
C LEU A 144 -16.20 4.23 -2.11
N VAL A 145 -15.35 4.88 -2.91
CA VAL A 145 -14.63 4.20 -3.99
C VAL A 145 -13.71 3.10 -3.44
N GLY A 146 -13.02 3.34 -2.32
CA GLY A 146 -12.21 2.31 -1.64
C GLY A 146 -13.03 1.09 -1.21
N ILE A 147 -14.21 1.30 -0.61
CA ILE A 147 -15.13 0.22 -0.22
C ILE A 147 -15.64 -0.53 -1.44
N LEU A 148 -16.03 0.17 -2.50
CA LEU A 148 -16.48 -0.46 -3.75
C LEU A 148 -15.39 -1.31 -4.38
N LEU A 149 -14.15 -0.82 -4.41
CA LEU A 149 -13.00 -1.61 -4.89
C LEU A 149 -12.80 -2.87 -4.06
N ALA A 150 -12.88 -2.78 -2.74
CA ALA A 150 -12.78 -3.93 -1.86
C ALA A 150 -13.88 -4.97 -2.14
N LEU A 151 -15.12 -4.54 -2.38
CA LEU A 151 -16.23 -5.42 -2.71
C LEU A 151 -16.08 -6.07 -4.09
N ILE A 152 -15.60 -5.34 -5.08
CA ILE A 152 -15.33 -5.88 -6.43
C ILE A 152 -14.22 -6.93 -6.36
N LEU A 153 -13.14 -6.65 -5.62
CA LEU A 153 -12.06 -7.61 -5.43
C LEU A 153 -12.55 -8.86 -4.69
N TRP A 154 -13.37 -8.69 -3.64
CA TRP A 154 -13.98 -9.80 -2.90
C TRP A 154 -14.85 -10.67 -3.81
N ALA A 155 -15.70 -10.08 -4.65
CA ALA A 155 -16.58 -10.80 -5.56
C ALA A 155 -15.83 -11.64 -6.59
N ASN A 156 -14.61 -11.21 -6.98
CA ASN A 156 -13.77 -11.92 -7.96
C ASN A 156 -12.81 -12.96 -7.34
N LEU A 157 -12.65 -12.99 -6.00
CA LEU A 157 -11.77 -13.93 -5.30
C LEU A 157 -12.10 -15.41 -5.60
N PRO A 158 -13.36 -15.88 -5.56
CA PRO A 158 -13.68 -17.28 -5.83
C PRO A 158 -13.32 -17.71 -7.26
N VAL A 159 -13.42 -16.80 -8.23
CA VAL A 159 -13.04 -17.08 -9.62
C VAL A 159 -11.52 -17.26 -9.76
N THR A 160 -10.74 -16.40 -9.12
CA THR A 160 -9.27 -16.50 -9.12
C THR A 160 -8.77 -17.74 -8.37
N ALA A 161 -9.40 -18.08 -7.25
CA ALA A 161 -9.06 -19.28 -6.47
C ALA A 161 -9.35 -20.57 -7.24
N VAL A 162 -10.48 -20.64 -7.94
CA VAL A 162 -10.87 -21.81 -8.76
C VAL A 162 -9.91 -22.01 -9.94
N TRP A 163 -9.49 -20.93 -10.61
CA TRP A 163 -8.50 -21.00 -11.69
C TRP A 163 -7.13 -21.45 -11.19
N LEU A 164 -6.70 -20.97 -10.00
CA LEU A 164 -5.43 -21.38 -9.39
C LEU A 164 -5.44 -22.84 -8.95
N ILE A 165 -6.55 -23.33 -8.37
CA ILE A 165 -6.71 -24.75 -8.01
C ILE A 165 -6.74 -25.61 -9.27
N GLY A 166 -7.43 -25.18 -10.32
CA GLY A 166 -7.46 -25.86 -11.62
C GLY A 166 -6.08 -25.96 -12.27
N PHE A 167 -5.28 -24.91 -12.19
CA PHE A 167 -3.91 -24.90 -12.74
C PHE A 167 -2.95 -25.77 -11.91
N CYS A 168 -3.08 -25.79 -10.58
CA CYS A 168 -2.27 -26.63 -9.69
C CYS A 168 -2.61 -28.13 -9.86
N SER A 169 -3.88 -28.46 -10.10
CA SER A 169 -4.30 -29.85 -10.32
C SER A 169 -3.92 -30.38 -11.71
N ALA A 170 -3.70 -29.51 -12.69
CA ALA A 170 -3.25 -29.89 -14.03
C ALA A 170 -1.72 -30.05 -14.15
N SER A 171 -0.97 -29.69 -13.09
CA SER A 171 0.51 -29.75 -13.05
C SER A 171 1.05 -30.97 -12.27
N ILE A 172 0.15 -31.86 -11.81
CA ILE A 172 0.50 -33.18 -11.22
C ILE A 172 0.12 -34.27 -12.21
#